data_b5a460d4e81517405d1e30d5e5d626b9
#
_entry.id   b5a460d4e81517405d1e30d5e5d626b9
#
_cell.length_a   1.000
_cell.length_b   1.000
_cell.length_c   1.000
_cell.angle_alpha   90.00
_cell.angle_beta   90.00
_cell.angle_gamma   90.00
#
_symmetry.space_group_name_H-M   'P 1'
#
loop_
_entity.id
_entity.type
_entity.pdbx_description
1 polymer ?
#
loop_
_entity_poly.entity_id
_entity_poly.type
_entity_poly.pdbx_seq_one_letter_code
_entity_poly.pdbx_strand_id
1 'polypeptide(L)'
;ALWINYQKMNEFNPPHDHDGKLSFVIYLKIPDELKKENKEYKGRSCGPGGIQFIYGEGPRDAVTYMSYFPVERDMFIFPAWLKHWVSPFHSDCTRISVSGNIHDSAPLNNITKFGPEYVKDKKDDSKT
;
A
#
# COMPACT_ATOMS: atom_id res chain seq x y z
N ALA A 1 8.31 1.22 9.57
CA ALA A 1 8.62 -0.13 9.10
C ALA A 1 8.48 -0.18 7.58
N LEU A 2 9.30 -1.01 6.96
CA LEU A 2 9.32 -1.24 5.51
C LEU A 2 9.42 -2.74 5.28
N TRP A 3 8.63 -3.30 4.36
CA TRP A 3 8.67 -4.71 4.04
C TRP A 3 8.32 -4.99 2.59
N ILE A 4 8.74 -6.15 2.09
CA ILE A 4 8.44 -6.61 0.73
C ILE A 4 7.38 -7.71 0.83
N ASN A 5 6.35 -7.60 -0.01
CA ASN A 5 5.29 -8.60 -0.14
C ASN A 5 5.48 -9.41 -1.42
N TYR A 6 5.52 -10.73 -1.26
CA TYR A 6 5.50 -11.70 -2.35
C TYR A 6 4.17 -12.43 -2.29
N GLN A 7 3.17 -11.94 -3.01
CA GLN A 7 1.87 -12.60 -3.06
C GLN A 7 1.87 -13.66 -4.16
N LYS A 8 1.58 -14.88 -3.76
CA LYS A 8 1.48 -16.03 -4.66
C LYS A 8 0.03 -16.40 -4.94
N MET A 9 -0.14 -17.36 -5.82
CA MET A 9 -1.44 -17.93 -6.17
C MET A 9 -2.27 -18.28 -4.93
N ASN A 10 -3.54 -17.87 -4.93
CA ASN A 10 -4.54 -18.10 -3.87
C ASN A 10 -4.25 -17.40 -2.53
N GLU A 11 -3.17 -16.66 -2.40
CA GLU A 11 -2.92 -15.82 -1.23
C GLU A 11 -3.73 -14.53 -1.30
N PHE A 12 -4.13 -14.03 -0.15
CA PHE A 12 -4.84 -12.75 -0.02
C PHE A 12 -4.43 -12.07 1.28
N ASN A 13 -4.73 -10.80 1.37
CA ASN A 13 -4.57 -10.06 2.60
C ASN A 13 -5.96 -9.59 3.05
N PRO A 14 -6.48 -10.09 4.19
CA PRO A 14 -7.83 -9.75 4.64
C PRO A 14 -7.94 -8.26 5.00
N PRO A 15 -9.15 -7.75 5.17
CA PRO A 15 -9.36 -6.37 5.61
C PRO A 15 -8.59 -6.07 6.89
N HIS A 16 -7.76 -5.03 6.85
CA HIS A 16 -6.89 -4.62 7.94
C HIS A 16 -6.56 -3.14 7.85
N ASP A 17 -5.97 -2.62 8.89
CA ASP A 17 -5.36 -1.30 8.97
C ASP A 17 -3.94 -1.41 9.54
N HIS A 18 -3.27 -0.28 9.69
CA HIS A 18 -1.90 -0.21 10.17
C HIS A 18 -1.75 0.83 11.28
N ASP A 19 -0.71 0.64 12.07
CA ASP A 19 -0.25 1.67 13.00
C ASP A 19 0.47 2.80 12.26
N GLY A 20 0.47 3.98 12.85
CA GLY A 20 1.13 5.15 12.29
C GLY A 20 0.16 6.16 11.69
N LYS A 21 0.68 7.15 10.99
CA LYS A 21 -0.11 8.19 10.34
C LYS A 21 -0.48 7.84 8.91
N LEU A 22 0.50 7.41 8.15
CA LEU A 22 0.34 7.04 6.75
C LEU A 22 0.89 5.64 6.50
N SER A 23 0.28 4.98 5.55
CA SER A 23 0.79 3.75 4.95
C SER A 23 1.00 3.97 3.46
N PHE A 24 1.90 3.21 2.88
CA PHE A 24 2.09 3.22 1.43
C PHE A 24 2.35 1.83 0.89
N VAL A 25 2.09 1.66 -0.39
CA VAL A 25 2.45 0.47 -1.17
C VAL A 25 2.95 0.90 -2.54
N ILE A 26 4.06 0.31 -2.97
CA ILE A 26 4.65 0.51 -4.29
C ILE A 26 4.66 -0.84 -5.00
N TYR A 27 4.12 -0.91 -6.20
CA TYR A 27 4.05 -2.14 -6.98
C TYR A 27 5.28 -2.28 -7.86
N LEU A 28 6.09 -3.32 -7.60
CA LEU A 28 7.33 -3.58 -8.32
C LEU A 28 7.14 -4.54 -9.50
N LYS A 29 6.28 -5.54 -9.33
CA LYS A 29 6.02 -6.54 -10.37
C LYS A 29 4.55 -6.95 -10.35
N ILE A 30 3.91 -6.81 -11.49
CA ILE A 30 2.56 -7.31 -11.77
C ILE A 30 2.67 -8.21 -13.00
N PRO A 31 2.66 -9.55 -12.81
CA PRO A 31 2.83 -10.49 -13.91
C PRO A 31 1.73 -10.38 -14.97
N ASP A 32 2.07 -10.65 -16.22
CA ASP A 32 1.12 -10.58 -17.34
C ASP A 32 -0.05 -11.55 -17.16
N GLU A 33 0.18 -12.71 -16.58
CA GLU A 33 -0.85 -13.70 -16.26
C GLU A 33 -1.90 -13.09 -15.31
N LEU A 34 -1.47 -12.33 -14.32
CA LEU A 34 -2.37 -11.65 -13.38
C LEU A 34 -3.14 -10.51 -14.07
N LYS A 35 -2.48 -9.74 -14.92
CA LYS A 35 -3.15 -8.69 -15.71
C LYS A 35 -4.27 -9.27 -16.57
N LYS A 36 -4.03 -10.41 -17.21
CA LYS A 36 -5.01 -11.13 -18.02
C LYS A 36 -6.17 -11.64 -17.16
N GLU A 37 -5.88 -12.27 -16.03
CA GLU A 37 -6.91 -12.77 -15.11
C GLU A 37 -7.81 -11.63 -14.61
N ASN A 38 -7.24 -10.50 -14.21
CA ASN A 38 -8.01 -9.33 -13.79
C ASN A 38 -8.87 -8.75 -14.92
N LYS A 39 -8.32 -8.64 -16.12
CA LYS A 39 -9.04 -8.14 -17.29
C LYS A 39 -10.26 -8.99 -17.67
N GLU A 40 -10.16 -10.30 -17.50
CA GLU A 40 -11.24 -11.25 -17.80
C GLU A 40 -12.28 -11.35 -16.66
N TYR A 41 -11.98 -10.78 -15.51
CA TYR A 41 -12.87 -10.79 -14.36
C TYR A 41 -14.12 -9.93 -14.61
N LYS A 42 -15.29 -10.50 -14.31
CA LYS A 42 -16.59 -9.85 -14.55
C LYS A 42 -17.37 -9.56 -13.25
N GLY A 43 -16.75 -9.75 -12.10
CA GLY A 43 -17.38 -9.46 -10.82
C GLY A 43 -17.38 -7.98 -10.47
N ARG A 44 -17.95 -7.65 -9.32
CA ARG A 44 -18.09 -6.26 -8.83
C ARG A 44 -17.02 -5.84 -7.81
N SER A 45 -16.16 -6.76 -7.39
CA SER A 45 -15.07 -6.44 -6.45
C SER A 45 -13.87 -5.84 -7.17
N CYS A 46 -12.77 -5.60 -6.44
CA CYS A 46 -11.52 -5.13 -7.04
C CYS A 46 -10.90 -6.11 -8.04
N GLY A 47 -11.45 -7.32 -8.13
CA GLY A 47 -10.92 -8.34 -9.01
C GLY A 47 -9.62 -8.99 -8.52
N PRO A 48 -9.19 -10.05 -9.20
CA PRO A 48 -7.97 -10.76 -8.83
C PRO A 48 -6.75 -9.85 -8.74
N GLY A 49 -6.04 -9.91 -7.61
CA GLY A 49 -4.84 -9.11 -7.36
C GLY A 49 -5.09 -7.62 -7.13
N GLY A 50 -6.34 -7.20 -7.10
CA GLY A 50 -6.70 -5.81 -6.82
C GLY A 50 -6.60 -5.44 -5.35
N ILE A 51 -6.58 -4.13 -5.08
CA ILE A 51 -6.67 -3.56 -3.74
C ILE A 51 -7.97 -2.77 -3.62
N GLN A 52 -8.64 -2.91 -2.48
CA GLN A 52 -9.85 -2.17 -2.18
C GLN A 52 -9.69 -1.44 -0.85
N PHE A 53 -9.99 -0.15 -0.86
CA PHE A 53 -10.07 0.69 0.33
C PHE A 53 -11.52 0.82 0.76
N ILE A 54 -11.77 0.72 2.07
CA ILE A 54 -13.10 0.74 2.66
C ILE A 54 -13.17 1.91 3.65
N TYR A 55 -14.17 2.77 3.49
CA TYR A 55 -14.33 3.96 4.32
C TYR A 55 -15.75 4.04 4.89
N GLY A 56 -15.84 3.85 6.20
CA GLY A 56 -17.06 4.08 6.98
C GLY A 56 -18.26 3.23 6.59
N GLU A 57 -19.39 3.60 7.18
CA GLU A 57 -20.72 3.12 6.83
C GLU A 57 -21.53 4.30 6.30
N GLY A 58 -22.26 4.10 5.24
CA GLY A 58 -23.02 5.18 4.63
C GLY A 58 -24.36 4.72 4.06
N PRO A 59 -25.25 5.68 3.73
CA PRO A 59 -26.45 5.37 2.98
C PRO A 59 -26.09 4.77 1.61
N ARG A 60 -27.07 4.17 0.94
CA ARG A 60 -26.89 3.40 -0.30
C ARG A 60 -26.16 4.13 -1.43
N ASP A 61 -26.27 5.44 -1.46
CA ASP A 61 -25.69 6.35 -2.46
C ASP A 61 -24.35 6.95 -2.03
N ALA A 62 -23.87 6.63 -0.82
CA ALA A 62 -22.54 7.04 -0.39
C ALA A 62 -21.45 6.10 -0.95
N VAL A 63 -20.34 6.68 -1.36
CA VAL A 63 -19.14 5.91 -1.73
C VAL A 63 -18.46 5.44 -0.47
N THR A 64 -18.50 4.12 -0.23
CA THR A 64 -17.92 3.49 0.96
C THR A 64 -16.71 2.61 0.65
N TYR A 65 -16.37 2.48 -0.61
CA TYR A 65 -15.17 1.73 -1.03
C TYR A 65 -14.62 2.28 -2.36
N MET A 66 -13.32 2.07 -2.55
CA MET A 66 -12.62 2.36 -3.80
C MET A 66 -11.73 1.18 -4.15
N SER A 67 -11.82 0.72 -5.40
CA SER A 67 -11.11 -0.45 -5.89
C SER A 67 -10.14 -0.08 -7.00
N TYR A 68 -8.95 -0.65 -6.96
CA TYR A 68 -7.92 -0.43 -7.96
C TYR A 68 -7.25 -1.73 -8.36
N PHE A 69 -6.97 -1.88 -9.66
CA PHE A 69 -5.97 -2.82 -10.12
C PHE A 69 -4.70 -2.04 -10.44
N PRO A 70 -3.62 -2.23 -9.67
CA PRO A 70 -2.43 -1.41 -9.81
C PRO A 70 -1.64 -1.74 -11.07
N VAL A 71 -0.89 -0.76 -11.55
CA VAL A 71 0.12 -0.88 -12.59
C VAL A 71 1.51 -0.88 -11.93
N GLU A 72 2.49 -1.50 -12.55
CA GLU A 72 3.87 -1.45 -12.06
C GLU A 72 4.34 0.01 -11.94
N ARG A 73 5.01 0.32 -10.83
CA ARG A 73 5.46 1.63 -10.38
C ARG A 73 4.36 2.52 -9.79
N ASP A 74 3.11 2.06 -9.75
CA ASP A 74 2.10 2.77 -8.96
C ASP A 74 2.49 2.79 -7.50
N MET A 75 2.23 3.92 -6.87
CA MET A 75 2.36 4.11 -5.43
C MET A 75 1.02 4.62 -4.89
N PHE A 76 0.47 3.91 -3.93
CA PHE A 76 -0.65 4.40 -3.13
C PHE A 76 -0.14 4.84 -1.77
N ILE A 77 -0.53 6.05 -1.36
CA ILE A 77 -0.30 6.57 -0.02
C ILE A 77 -1.67 6.86 0.58
N PHE A 78 -1.91 6.38 1.78
CA PHE A 78 -3.21 6.48 2.44
C PHE A 78 -3.05 6.58 3.95
N PRO A 79 -4.07 7.12 4.67
CA PRO A 79 -4.04 7.12 6.13
C PRO A 79 -3.90 5.69 6.67
N ALA A 80 -3.03 5.50 7.67
CA ALA A 80 -2.77 4.18 8.22
C ALA A 80 -4.04 3.51 8.79
N TRP A 81 -4.99 4.29 9.30
CA TRP A 81 -6.28 3.81 9.83
C TRP A 81 -7.26 3.36 8.74
N LEU A 82 -7.01 3.66 7.46
CA LEU A 82 -7.92 3.32 6.38
C LEU A 82 -7.89 1.82 6.11
N LYS A 83 -9.02 1.17 6.32
CA LYS A 83 -9.14 -0.27 6.09
C LYS A 83 -9.04 -0.60 4.61
N HIS A 84 -8.30 -1.63 4.31
CA HIS A 84 -8.10 -2.11 2.96
C HIS A 84 -7.85 -3.62 2.97
N TRP A 85 -8.01 -4.22 1.81
CA TRP A 85 -7.76 -5.64 1.61
C TRP A 85 -7.23 -5.89 0.21
N VAL A 86 -6.59 -7.03 0.02
CA VAL A 86 -6.00 -7.46 -1.24
C VAL A 86 -6.66 -8.75 -1.67
N SER A 87 -7.21 -8.74 -2.87
CA SER A 87 -7.93 -9.86 -3.44
C SER A 87 -6.97 -10.98 -3.90
N PRO A 88 -7.32 -12.24 -3.69
CA PRO A 88 -6.52 -13.35 -4.21
C PRO A 88 -6.61 -13.42 -5.74
N PHE A 89 -5.66 -14.14 -6.33
CA PHE A 89 -5.67 -14.51 -7.75
C PHE A 89 -5.33 -15.99 -7.89
N HIS A 90 -5.68 -16.58 -9.04
CA HIS A 90 -5.52 -18.01 -9.30
C HIS A 90 -4.38 -18.32 -10.27
N SER A 91 -3.84 -17.34 -10.96
CA SER A 91 -2.70 -17.52 -11.84
C SER A 91 -1.46 -17.94 -11.06
N ASP A 92 -0.71 -18.91 -11.60
CA ASP A 92 0.55 -19.36 -10.99
C ASP A 92 1.66 -18.34 -11.28
N CYS A 93 1.68 -17.30 -10.49
CA CYS A 93 2.65 -16.22 -10.59
C CYS A 93 2.86 -15.55 -9.23
N THR A 94 3.84 -14.65 -9.15
CA THR A 94 4.16 -13.90 -7.94
C THR A 94 4.08 -12.41 -8.21
N ARG A 95 3.17 -11.70 -7.51
CA ARG A 95 3.12 -10.25 -7.48
C ARG A 95 4.05 -9.72 -6.39
N ILE A 96 4.84 -8.70 -6.70
CA ILE A 96 5.81 -8.13 -5.75
C ILE A 96 5.46 -6.67 -5.50
N SER A 97 5.37 -6.31 -4.22
CA SER A 97 5.17 -4.92 -3.78
C SER A 97 6.01 -4.61 -2.54
N VAL A 98 6.31 -3.33 -2.35
CA VAL A 98 6.96 -2.81 -1.15
C VAL A 98 5.94 -1.98 -0.39
N SER A 99 5.78 -2.25 0.88
CA SER A 99 4.88 -1.51 1.76
C SER A 99 5.64 -0.93 2.95
N GLY A 100 5.08 0.11 3.53
CA GLY A 100 5.65 0.70 4.73
C GLY A 100 4.66 1.58 5.47
N ASN A 101 4.98 1.86 6.73
CA ASN A 101 4.25 2.78 7.59
C ASN A 101 5.13 3.97 7.96
N ILE A 102 4.51 5.14 7.95
CA ILE A 102 5.13 6.40 8.36
C ILE A 102 4.55 6.79 9.70
N HIS A 103 5.41 6.89 10.70
CA HIS A 103 5.06 7.32 12.04
C HIS A 103 5.52 8.75 12.27
N ASP A 104 4.73 9.49 13.02
CA ASP A 104 5.12 10.80 13.53
C ASP A 104 5.76 10.60 14.91
N SER A 105 7.03 10.30 14.89
CA SER A 105 7.80 10.11 16.12
C SER A 105 8.52 11.38 16.58
N ALA A 106 8.44 12.48 15.80
CA ALA A 106 9.10 13.73 16.11
C ALA A 106 8.08 14.84 16.33
N PRO A 107 8.28 15.73 17.32
CA PRO A 107 7.53 16.98 17.43
C PRO A 107 7.58 17.76 16.11
N LEU A 108 6.51 18.48 15.77
CA LEU A 108 6.39 19.27 14.53
C LEU A 108 7.58 20.19 14.27
N ASN A 109 8.21 20.71 15.32
CA ASN A 109 9.42 21.52 15.23
C ASN A 109 10.66 20.76 14.74
N ASN A 110 10.64 19.43 14.75
CA ASN A 110 11.73 18.61 14.19
C ASN A 110 11.50 18.25 12.71
N ILE A 111 10.30 18.43 12.18
CA ILE A 111 10.00 18.19 10.75
C ILE A 111 10.74 19.20 9.86
N THR A 112 10.96 20.41 10.36
CA THR A 112 11.74 21.43 9.64
C THR A 112 13.22 21.07 9.49
N LYS A 113 13.70 20.01 10.16
CA LYS A 113 15.07 19.52 10.06
C LYS A 113 15.28 18.46 8.97
N PHE A 114 14.24 18.07 8.24
CA PHE A 114 14.36 17.19 7.07
C PHE A 114 14.81 17.97 5.83
N GLY A 115 16.00 18.54 5.89
CA GLY A 115 16.63 19.25 4.79
C GLY A 115 18.10 18.85 4.67
N PRO A 116 18.82 19.42 3.72
CA PRO A 116 20.26 19.18 3.56
C PRO A 116 21.06 19.46 4.84
N GLU A 117 20.60 20.37 5.68
CA GLU A 117 21.22 20.72 6.97
C GLU A 117 21.11 19.58 7.99
N TYR A 118 19.95 18.91 8.07
CA TYR A 118 19.76 17.77 8.96
C TYR A 118 20.68 16.59 8.63
N VAL A 119 21.00 16.40 7.33
CA VAL A 119 21.92 15.36 6.90
C VAL A 119 23.36 15.71 7.25
N LYS A 120 23.72 16.98 7.30
CA LYS A 120 25.03 17.45 7.72
C LYS A 120 25.25 17.22 9.23
N ASP A 121 24.29 17.57 10.06
CA ASP A 121 24.38 17.39 11.51
C ASP A 121 24.54 15.91 11.89
N LYS A 122 23.85 15.01 11.23
CA LYS A 122 24.03 13.56 11.46
C LYS A 122 25.37 13.00 11.01
N LYS A 123 26.01 13.61 10.01
CA LYS A 123 27.35 13.20 9.59
C LYS A 123 28.43 13.61 10.57
N ASP A 124 28.24 14.70 11.30
CA ASP A 124 29.20 15.16 12.31
C ASP A 124 29.06 14.38 13.60
N ASP A 125 27.87 13.96 14.01
CA ASP A 125 27.63 13.10 15.17
C ASP A 125 28.21 11.67 14.99
N SER A 126 28.40 11.22 13.75
CA SER A 126 29.01 9.91 13.45
C SER A 126 30.55 9.91 13.50
N LYS A 127 31.19 11.06 13.74
CA LYS A 127 32.65 11.22 13.86
C LYS A 127 33.13 11.33 15.31
N THR A 128 32.23 11.32 16.25
CA THR A 128 32.53 11.16 17.67
C THR A 128 32.22 9.74 18.10
#